data_6611ed16563e94e01d76572435f97ca4
#
_entry.id   6611ed16563e94e01d76572435f97ca4
#
_cell.length_a   1.000
_cell.length_b   1.000
_cell.length_c   1.000
_cell.angle_alpha   90.00
_cell.angle_beta   90.00
_cell.angle_gamma   90.00
#
_symmetry.space_group_name_H-M   'P 1'
#
loop_
_entity.id
_entity.type
_entity.pdbx_description
1 polymer ?
#
loop_
_entity_poly.entity_id
_entity_poly.type
_entity_poly.pdbx_seq_one_letter_code
_entity_poly.pdbx_strand_id
1 'polypeptide(L)'
;MRHWTFLIIILLTLNSFSAAAASSSESKELPAKSWSVSLQTKYFFNSHTSYEFGNPFPPYQVPLSRLEFPLNTVWAGASLRRNFSRFSAGIETFRNITSNSTGVFVDSDWDDDANPNVKTIYSESSCRMEPSYIVHGDIDLKISDWLGLPARIDLRPVMGLRWQRFSLVAHDGVQSYPAPGDTTPPLSLPGDGLNFEQTYWHYFVGLKAGFVLGKPFRLARLNLNLQLDWAYVDANNEDYHLLRAGKRITNEKTSGDAWHASANLQIGLTQNLNANIGAEYLRLTTTGSHRLVNEPFGIDFSFTNGVKVWSEQMNIMMSLEYTF
;
A
#
# COMPACT_ATOMS: atom_id res chain seq x y z
N MET A 1 -14.45 -14.27 -9.04
CA MET A 1 -15.75 -13.57 -9.20
C MET A 1 -16.50 -13.37 -7.89
N ARG A 2 -15.84 -13.02 -6.77
CA ARG A 2 -16.50 -12.92 -5.44
C ARG A 2 -16.29 -11.58 -4.72
N HIS A 3 -15.66 -10.60 -5.35
CA HIS A 3 -15.25 -9.33 -4.68
C HIS A 3 -16.06 -8.08 -5.09
N TRP A 4 -17.02 -8.20 -5.98
CA TRP A 4 -17.84 -7.05 -6.44
C TRP A 4 -19.08 -6.76 -5.59
N THR A 5 -19.44 -7.67 -4.67
CA THR A 5 -20.68 -7.56 -3.88
C THR A 5 -20.58 -6.51 -2.76
N PHE A 6 -19.39 -6.19 -2.28
CA PHE A 6 -19.22 -5.23 -1.17
C PHE A 6 -19.37 -3.77 -1.60
N LEU A 7 -19.01 -3.42 -2.83
CA LEU A 7 -19.08 -2.03 -3.32
C LEU A 7 -20.54 -1.58 -3.59
N ILE A 8 -21.40 -2.51 -3.96
CA ILE A 8 -22.82 -2.24 -4.30
C ILE A 8 -23.67 -2.01 -3.05
N ILE A 9 -23.33 -2.62 -1.92
CA ILE A 9 -24.10 -2.48 -0.67
C ILE A 9 -23.92 -1.07 -0.06
N ILE A 10 -22.76 -0.44 -0.21
CA ILE A 10 -22.54 0.93 0.29
C ILE A 10 -23.32 1.96 -0.53
N LEU A 11 -23.52 1.73 -1.81
CA LEU A 11 -24.29 2.63 -2.70
C LEU A 11 -25.80 2.52 -2.52
N LEU A 12 -26.33 1.37 -2.12
CA LEU A 12 -27.78 1.13 -1.95
C LEU A 12 -28.32 1.61 -0.60
N THR A 13 -27.50 1.75 0.43
CA THR A 13 -27.93 2.26 1.74
C THR A 13 -28.03 3.79 1.82
N LEU A 14 -27.47 4.52 0.85
CA LEU A 14 -27.51 5.99 0.81
C LEU A 14 -28.85 6.56 0.34
N ASN A 15 -29.75 5.76 -0.24
CA ASN A 15 -31.05 6.22 -0.73
C ASN A 15 -32.15 6.32 0.32
N SER A 16 -31.91 5.91 1.57
CA SER A 16 -32.96 5.89 2.63
C SER A 16 -32.89 7.09 3.58
N PHE A 17 -31.98 8.04 3.39
CA PHE A 17 -31.93 9.27 4.19
C PHE A 17 -32.51 10.46 3.44
N SER A 18 -33.81 10.34 3.10
CA SER A 18 -34.58 11.49 2.59
C SER A 18 -35.30 12.19 3.74
N ALA A 19 -35.05 13.49 3.78
CA ALA A 19 -35.94 14.53 4.26
C ALA A 19 -36.40 14.52 5.72
N ALA A 20 -35.55 15.00 6.63
CA ALA A 20 -36.01 15.79 7.78
C ALA A 20 -34.86 16.64 8.32
N ALA A 21 -34.93 17.91 8.10
CA ALA A 21 -34.35 19.02 8.85
C ALA A 21 -33.75 20.09 7.94
N ALA A 22 -34.62 20.85 7.30
CA ALA A 22 -34.28 22.21 6.95
C ALA A 22 -34.35 23.05 8.23
N SER A 23 -33.25 23.20 8.94
CA SER A 23 -33.02 24.34 9.80
C SER A 23 -31.65 24.88 9.46
N SER A 24 -31.64 26.09 8.92
CA SER A 24 -30.47 26.88 8.62
C SER A 24 -29.62 27.11 9.89
N SER A 25 -28.68 26.26 10.17
CA SER A 25 -27.55 26.59 11.04
C SER A 25 -26.42 27.04 10.14
N GLU A 26 -26.04 28.32 10.20
CA GLU A 26 -24.83 28.85 9.61
C GLU A 26 -23.68 27.92 9.87
N SER A 27 -23.28 27.17 8.86
CA SER A 27 -22.01 26.49 8.84
C SER A 27 -20.97 27.61 8.75
N LYS A 28 -20.29 27.90 9.88
CA LYS A 28 -19.12 28.77 9.86
C LYS A 28 -18.12 28.10 8.94
N GLU A 29 -18.04 28.56 7.69
CA GLU A 29 -17.03 28.10 6.73
C GLU A 29 -15.66 28.25 7.41
N LEU A 30 -14.84 27.22 7.29
CA LEU A 30 -13.43 27.32 7.66
C LEU A 30 -12.85 28.57 6.99
N PRO A 31 -11.96 29.31 7.66
CA PRO A 31 -11.39 30.52 7.09
C PRO A 31 -10.84 30.20 5.70
N ALA A 32 -11.05 31.09 4.74
CA ALA A 32 -10.69 30.92 3.33
C ALA A 32 -9.22 30.52 3.09
N LYS A 33 -8.39 30.59 4.13
CA LYS A 33 -6.98 30.14 4.18
C LYS A 33 -6.70 29.58 5.58
N SER A 34 -6.38 28.30 5.66
CA SER A 34 -6.06 27.63 6.91
C SER A 34 -4.92 26.62 6.74
N TRP A 35 -4.20 26.37 7.83
CA TRP A 35 -3.29 25.26 7.94
C TRP A 35 -3.94 24.16 8.78
N SER A 36 -3.68 22.91 8.46
CA SER A 36 -3.97 21.80 9.35
C SER A 36 -2.73 20.92 9.54
N VAL A 37 -2.55 20.47 10.76
CA VAL A 37 -1.51 19.52 11.18
C VAL A 37 -2.20 18.32 11.78
N SER A 38 -1.76 17.11 11.45
CA SER A 38 -2.27 15.92 12.14
C SER A 38 -1.16 14.99 12.60
N LEU A 39 -1.41 14.29 13.70
CA LEU A 39 -0.68 13.12 14.14
C LEU A 39 -1.51 11.90 13.79
N GLN A 40 -0.86 10.88 13.23
CA GLN A 40 -1.54 9.75 12.59
C GLN A 40 -0.90 8.43 12.98
N THR A 41 -1.74 7.38 13.02
CA THR A 41 -1.29 5.99 13.09
C THR A 41 -1.97 5.18 12.00
N LYS A 42 -1.24 4.23 11.40
CA LYS A 42 -1.78 3.24 10.44
C LYS A 42 -1.46 1.84 10.96
N TYR A 43 -2.41 0.93 10.82
CA TYR A 43 -2.20 -0.49 11.02
C TYR A 43 -2.44 -1.21 9.71
N PHE A 44 -1.38 -1.77 9.15
CA PHE A 44 -1.44 -2.63 7.97
C PHE A 44 -1.86 -4.04 8.38
N PHE A 45 -2.86 -4.59 7.69
CA PHE A 45 -3.37 -5.95 7.90
C PHE A 45 -3.72 -6.57 6.54
N ASN A 46 -3.65 -7.89 6.42
CA ASN A 46 -3.81 -8.60 5.14
C ASN A 46 -2.99 -7.96 4.00
N SER A 47 -1.82 -7.45 4.36
CA SER A 47 -0.99 -6.69 3.45
C SER A 47 0.26 -7.48 3.11
N HIS A 48 0.62 -7.47 1.84
CA HIS A 48 1.81 -8.17 1.35
C HIS A 48 2.41 -7.44 0.15
N THR A 49 3.66 -7.74 -0.09
CA THR A 49 4.34 -7.43 -1.34
C THR A 49 5.06 -8.68 -1.82
N SER A 50 5.04 -8.89 -3.12
CA SER A 50 5.54 -10.10 -3.72
C SER A 50 6.25 -9.80 -5.02
N TYR A 51 7.28 -10.56 -5.30
CA TYR A 51 7.82 -10.59 -6.64
C TYR A 51 8.06 -12.01 -7.11
N GLU A 52 7.96 -12.22 -8.41
CA GLU A 52 8.29 -13.47 -9.09
C GLU A 52 9.10 -13.20 -10.33
N PHE A 53 9.97 -14.12 -10.66
CA PHE A 53 10.67 -14.13 -11.94
C PHE A 53 10.57 -15.50 -12.60
N GLY A 54 10.63 -15.47 -13.93
CA GLY A 54 10.63 -16.65 -14.78
C GLY A 54 12.01 -16.96 -15.32
N ASN A 55 12.17 -18.15 -15.90
CA ASN A 55 13.35 -18.51 -16.67
C ASN A 55 13.29 -17.81 -18.04
N PRO A 56 14.22 -16.89 -18.35
CA PRO A 56 14.25 -16.18 -19.63
C PRO A 56 14.79 -17.04 -20.78
N PHE A 57 15.31 -18.22 -20.47
CA PHE A 57 15.80 -19.19 -21.43
C PHE A 57 14.80 -20.33 -21.63
N PRO A 58 14.80 -21.00 -22.80
CA PRO A 58 14.01 -22.21 -22.95
C PRO A 58 14.27 -23.21 -21.82
N PRO A 59 13.23 -23.81 -21.24
CA PRO A 59 11.83 -23.85 -21.67
C PRO A 59 10.93 -22.65 -21.26
N TYR A 60 11.47 -21.49 -20.89
CA TYR A 60 10.72 -20.27 -20.53
C TYR A 60 9.72 -20.47 -19.37
N GLN A 61 10.10 -21.19 -18.37
CA GLN A 61 9.26 -21.47 -17.21
C GLN A 61 8.87 -20.20 -16.44
N VAL A 62 7.60 -20.06 -16.08
CA VAL A 62 7.08 -18.94 -15.25
C VAL A 62 5.98 -19.48 -14.32
N PRO A 63 6.08 -19.25 -13.00
CA PRO A 63 7.24 -18.69 -12.30
C PRO A 63 8.39 -19.69 -12.19
N LEU A 64 9.62 -19.21 -12.06
CA LEU A 64 10.76 -19.99 -11.61
C LEU A 64 10.94 -19.85 -10.09
N SER A 65 10.79 -18.63 -9.59
CA SER A 65 10.87 -18.33 -8.15
C SER A 65 9.90 -17.24 -7.79
N ARG A 66 9.33 -17.29 -6.58
CA ARG A 66 8.43 -16.30 -6.02
C ARG A 66 8.74 -16.07 -4.55
N LEU A 67 8.87 -14.80 -4.17
CA LEU A 67 9.01 -14.34 -2.80
C LEU A 67 7.79 -13.52 -2.40
N GLU A 68 7.21 -13.82 -1.22
CA GLU A 68 6.01 -13.17 -0.70
C GLU A 68 6.29 -12.67 0.71
N PHE A 69 6.26 -11.35 0.91
CA PHE A 69 6.59 -10.69 2.17
C PHE A 69 5.34 -10.12 2.83
N PRO A 70 5.07 -10.42 4.11
CA PRO A 70 3.99 -9.78 4.86
C PRO A 70 4.38 -8.33 5.22
N LEU A 71 3.39 -7.41 5.13
CA LEU A 71 3.57 -6.00 5.50
C LEU A 71 2.77 -5.60 6.75
N ASN A 72 2.23 -6.56 7.50
CA ASN A 72 1.33 -6.33 8.63
C ASN A 72 2.07 -5.73 9.83
N THR A 73 2.13 -4.41 9.90
CA THR A 73 2.87 -3.64 10.91
C THR A 73 2.11 -2.37 11.31
N VAL A 74 2.50 -1.76 12.43
CA VAL A 74 1.97 -0.47 12.89
C VAL A 74 2.92 0.65 12.48
N TRP A 75 2.35 1.75 12.02
CA TRP A 75 3.06 2.94 11.55
C TRP A 75 2.57 4.17 12.30
N ALA A 76 3.49 5.09 12.58
CA ALA A 76 3.18 6.43 13.07
C ALA A 76 3.64 7.47 12.06
N GLY A 77 2.89 8.57 12.00
CA GLY A 77 3.16 9.62 11.04
C GLY A 77 2.56 10.96 11.41
N ALA A 78 2.82 11.92 10.55
CA ALA A 78 2.27 13.26 10.64
C ALA A 78 1.92 13.78 9.24
N SER A 79 0.98 14.72 9.20
CA SER A 79 0.68 15.47 7.97
C SER A 79 0.61 16.97 8.22
N LEU A 80 0.88 17.72 7.17
CA LEU A 80 0.70 19.15 7.07
C LEU A 80 -0.08 19.45 5.80
N ARG A 81 -1.18 20.21 5.89
CA ARG A 81 -1.99 20.63 4.75
C ARG A 81 -2.24 22.13 4.80
N ARG A 82 -2.10 22.79 3.66
CA ARG A 82 -2.51 24.16 3.45
C ARG A 82 -3.78 24.19 2.61
N ASN A 83 -4.82 24.78 3.15
CA ASN A 83 -6.07 25.02 2.44
C ASN A 83 -6.11 26.46 1.96
N PHE A 84 -6.45 26.64 0.70
CA PHE A 84 -6.78 27.93 0.07
C PHE A 84 -8.27 27.91 -0.26
N SER A 85 -8.78 29.01 -0.80
CA SER A 85 -10.22 29.10 -1.10
C SER A 85 -10.73 27.99 -2.03
N ARG A 86 -9.94 27.56 -2.99
CA ARG A 86 -10.33 26.55 -3.99
C ARG A 86 -9.39 25.38 -4.11
N PHE A 87 -8.12 25.55 -3.82
CA PHE A 87 -7.16 24.46 -3.87
C PHE A 87 -6.58 24.16 -2.50
N SER A 88 -6.10 22.95 -2.31
CA SER A 88 -5.30 22.62 -1.16
C SER A 88 -4.08 21.79 -1.58
N ALA A 89 -3.03 21.87 -0.75
CA ALA A 89 -1.82 21.09 -0.93
C ALA A 89 -1.44 20.48 0.40
N GLY A 90 -1.01 19.24 0.39
CA GLY A 90 -0.65 18.49 1.59
C GLY A 90 0.53 17.59 1.40
N ILE A 91 1.19 17.29 2.52
CA ILE A 91 2.21 16.28 2.63
C ILE A 91 1.94 15.45 3.87
N GLU A 92 2.14 14.14 3.80
CA GLU A 92 2.12 13.24 4.94
C GLU A 92 3.32 12.30 4.90
N THR A 93 3.77 11.90 6.07
CA THR A 93 4.91 10.99 6.22
C THR A 93 4.60 9.96 7.29
N PHE A 94 5.06 8.73 7.07
CA PHE A 94 4.95 7.63 8.03
C PHE A 94 6.25 6.86 8.12
N ARG A 95 6.47 6.28 9.31
CA ARG A 95 7.50 5.29 9.58
C ARG A 95 6.87 4.13 10.36
N ASN A 96 7.30 2.88 10.09
CA ASN A 96 6.90 1.76 10.93
C ASN A 96 7.46 1.93 12.35
N ILE A 97 6.64 1.61 13.35
CA ILE A 97 6.99 1.65 14.77
C ILE A 97 7.02 0.25 15.40
N THR A 98 6.55 -0.76 14.68
CA THR A 98 6.76 -2.16 15.01
C THR A 98 7.66 -2.79 13.96
N SER A 99 8.56 -3.68 14.41
CA SER A 99 9.48 -4.41 13.52
C SER A 99 8.93 -5.77 13.13
N ASN A 100 8.32 -6.52 14.05
CA ASN A 100 7.80 -7.84 13.74
C ASN A 100 6.53 -7.73 12.90
N SER A 101 6.58 -8.22 11.68
CA SER A 101 5.39 -8.36 10.85
C SER A 101 4.61 -9.60 11.28
N THR A 102 3.29 -9.45 11.42
CA THR A 102 2.43 -10.61 11.62
C THR A 102 2.19 -11.29 10.29
N GLY A 103 2.59 -12.56 10.18
CA GLY A 103 2.58 -13.35 8.95
C GLY A 103 3.94 -13.99 8.72
N VAL A 104 4.02 -14.80 7.70
CA VAL A 104 5.25 -15.50 7.31
C VAL A 104 5.73 -14.97 5.96
N PHE A 105 7.04 -14.88 5.81
CA PHE A 105 7.67 -14.78 4.50
C PHE A 105 7.62 -16.16 3.84
N VAL A 106 7.26 -16.20 2.57
CA VAL A 106 7.21 -17.42 1.77
C VAL A 106 8.15 -17.29 0.58
N ASP A 107 8.99 -18.30 0.39
CA ASP A 107 9.82 -18.48 -0.80
C ASP A 107 9.43 -19.80 -1.49
N SER A 108 9.17 -19.74 -2.79
CA SER A 108 8.72 -20.88 -3.59
C SER A 108 9.49 -20.95 -4.90
N ASP A 109 10.12 -22.11 -5.18
CA ASP A 109 10.83 -22.36 -6.42
C ASP A 109 10.19 -23.52 -7.22
N TRP A 110 10.26 -23.41 -8.55
CA TRP A 110 9.81 -24.38 -9.54
C TRP A 110 10.97 -24.62 -10.53
N ASP A 111 11.99 -25.34 -10.09
CA ASP A 111 13.25 -25.52 -10.82
C ASP A 111 13.36 -26.87 -11.53
N ASP A 112 12.26 -27.63 -11.64
CA ASP A 112 12.20 -28.85 -12.44
C ASP A 112 11.73 -28.56 -13.88
N ASP A 113 12.66 -28.48 -14.81
CA ASP A 113 12.38 -28.24 -16.24
C ASP A 113 11.44 -29.31 -16.87
N ALA A 114 11.45 -30.54 -16.31
CA ALA A 114 10.59 -31.62 -16.81
C ALA A 114 9.14 -31.47 -16.31
N ASN A 115 8.97 -30.83 -15.14
CA ASN A 115 7.67 -30.63 -14.48
C ASN A 115 7.50 -29.19 -13.98
N PRO A 116 7.38 -28.21 -14.88
CA PRO A 116 7.44 -26.79 -14.55
C PRO A 116 6.30 -26.28 -13.65
N ASN A 117 5.27 -27.09 -13.44
CA ASN A 117 4.16 -26.74 -12.53
C ASN A 117 4.31 -27.35 -11.13
N VAL A 118 5.38 -28.13 -10.90
CA VAL A 118 5.64 -28.75 -9.61
C VAL A 118 6.56 -27.84 -8.80
N LYS A 119 6.10 -27.42 -7.61
CA LYS A 119 6.94 -26.69 -6.66
C LYS A 119 7.99 -27.67 -6.11
N THR A 120 9.26 -27.31 -6.25
CA THR A 120 10.39 -28.14 -5.85
C THR A 120 10.96 -27.74 -4.51
N ILE A 121 10.94 -26.41 -4.22
CA ILE A 121 11.37 -25.84 -2.95
C ILE A 121 10.25 -24.96 -2.40
N TYR A 122 10.04 -25.06 -1.10
CA TYR A 122 9.11 -24.19 -0.37
C TYR A 122 9.72 -23.89 0.99
N SER A 123 9.86 -22.61 1.34
CA SER A 123 10.28 -22.21 2.65
C SER A 123 9.36 -21.18 3.28
N GLU A 124 9.19 -21.30 4.60
CA GLU A 124 8.52 -20.32 5.43
C GLU A 124 9.50 -19.77 6.45
N SER A 125 9.52 -18.46 6.63
CA SER A 125 10.38 -17.78 7.59
C SER A 125 9.61 -16.69 8.33
N SER A 126 10.05 -16.38 9.53
CA SER A 126 9.64 -15.14 10.20
C SER A 126 10.09 -13.93 9.37
N CYS A 127 9.34 -12.83 9.47
CA CYS A 127 9.66 -11.59 8.75
C CYS A 127 9.69 -10.42 9.72
N ARG A 128 10.77 -9.63 9.70
CA ARG A 128 10.84 -8.36 10.38
C ARG A 128 10.97 -7.22 9.38
N MET A 129 10.34 -6.10 9.69
CA MET A 129 10.43 -4.86 8.94
C MET A 129 11.42 -3.93 9.64
N GLU A 130 12.52 -3.64 8.96
CA GLU A 130 13.48 -2.61 9.34
C GLU A 130 12.89 -1.21 9.11
N PRO A 131 13.58 -0.11 9.47
CA PRO A 131 13.06 1.23 9.25
C PRO A 131 12.60 1.48 7.81
N SER A 132 11.30 1.56 7.65
CA SER A 132 10.59 1.72 6.38
C SER A 132 9.77 3.01 6.41
N TYR A 133 9.52 3.60 5.26
CA TYR A 133 8.97 4.94 5.17
C TYR A 133 7.91 5.03 4.07
N ILE A 134 6.91 5.89 4.31
CA ILE A 134 5.93 6.31 3.32
C ILE A 134 5.90 7.84 3.33
N VAL A 135 5.99 8.46 2.17
CA VAL A 135 5.80 9.90 1.97
C VAL A 135 4.76 10.09 0.87
N HIS A 136 3.77 10.91 1.14
CA HIS A 136 2.71 11.22 0.20
C HIS A 136 2.54 12.74 0.11
N GLY A 137 2.51 13.28 -1.10
CA GLY A 137 2.23 14.69 -1.38
C GLY A 137 1.13 14.81 -2.42
N ASP A 138 0.18 15.70 -2.19
CA ASP A 138 -0.92 15.93 -3.12
C ASP A 138 -1.31 17.41 -3.24
N ILE A 139 -1.92 17.73 -4.37
CA ILE A 139 -2.66 18.95 -4.60
C ILE A 139 -4.05 18.61 -5.12
N ASP A 140 -5.06 19.33 -4.66
CA ASP A 140 -6.44 19.15 -5.11
C ASP A 140 -7.14 20.50 -5.37
N LEU A 141 -8.15 20.49 -6.24
CA LEU A 141 -8.90 21.66 -6.66
C LEU A 141 -10.40 21.45 -6.45
N LYS A 142 -11.06 22.31 -5.67
CA LYS A 142 -12.51 22.27 -5.48
C LYS A 142 -13.21 22.67 -6.78
N ILE A 143 -14.03 21.77 -7.33
CA ILE A 143 -14.83 21.98 -8.55
C ILE A 143 -16.34 21.91 -8.31
N SER A 144 -16.78 21.49 -7.12
CA SER A 144 -18.20 21.32 -6.78
C SER A 144 -19.05 22.56 -7.06
N ASP A 145 -18.50 23.77 -6.82
CA ASP A 145 -19.19 25.05 -7.05
C ASP A 145 -19.44 25.29 -8.56
N TRP A 146 -18.48 24.90 -9.42
CA TRP A 146 -18.61 25.04 -10.89
C TRP A 146 -19.62 24.05 -11.47
N LEU A 147 -19.83 22.93 -10.80
CA LEU A 147 -20.79 21.91 -11.20
C LEU A 147 -22.19 22.13 -10.59
N GLY A 148 -22.37 23.21 -9.81
CA GLY A 148 -23.65 23.50 -9.15
C GLY A 148 -24.05 22.43 -8.10
N LEU A 149 -23.09 21.72 -7.52
CA LEU A 149 -23.39 20.72 -6.52
C LEU A 149 -23.84 21.36 -5.20
N PRO A 150 -24.71 20.69 -4.42
CA PRO A 150 -25.12 21.17 -3.11
C PRO A 150 -23.91 21.41 -2.20
N ALA A 151 -23.94 22.43 -1.34
CA ALA A 151 -22.85 22.81 -0.42
C ALA A 151 -22.38 21.66 0.52
N ARG A 152 -23.19 20.63 0.70
CA ARG A 152 -22.84 19.42 1.47
C ARG A 152 -21.95 18.44 0.71
N ILE A 153 -21.69 18.66 -0.57
CA ILE A 153 -20.85 17.81 -1.43
C ILE A 153 -19.65 18.64 -1.88
N ASP A 154 -18.47 18.15 -1.55
CA ASP A 154 -17.19 18.73 -2.00
C ASP A 154 -16.49 17.77 -2.95
N LEU A 155 -16.35 18.12 -4.21
CA LEU A 155 -15.72 17.32 -5.25
C LEU A 155 -14.41 17.96 -5.68
N ARG A 156 -13.31 17.19 -5.67
CA ARG A 156 -11.95 17.66 -5.91
C ARG A 156 -11.15 16.68 -6.76
N PRO A 157 -10.85 16.98 -8.03
CA PRO A 157 -9.73 16.34 -8.70
C PRO A 157 -8.46 16.50 -7.88
N VAL A 158 -7.66 15.45 -7.83
CA VAL A 158 -6.42 15.39 -7.08
C VAL A 158 -5.31 14.81 -7.95
N MET A 159 -4.10 15.29 -7.76
CA MET A 159 -2.88 14.69 -8.30
C MET A 159 -1.77 14.75 -7.26
N GLY A 160 -0.81 13.85 -7.38
CA GLY A 160 0.29 13.84 -6.44
C GLY A 160 1.30 12.74 -6.66
N LEU A 161 2.13 12.57 -5.65
CA LEU A 161 3.23 11.63 -5.60
C LEU A 161 3.14 10.85 -4.29
N ARG A 162 3.28 9.53 -4.37
CA ARG A 162 3.45 8.65 -3.21
C ARG A 162 4.76 7.89 -3.37
N TRP A 163 5.62 8.00 -2.38
CA TRP A 163 6.85 7.25 -2.28
C TRP A 163 6.76 6.28 -1.10
N GLN A 164 7.13 5.03 -1.33
CA GLN A 164 7.18 4.00 -0.30
C GLN A 164 8.53 3.30 -0.38
N ARG A 165 9.16 3.07 0.77
CA ARG A 165 10.34 2.22 0.90
C ARG A 165 10.10 1.21 2.00
N PHE A 166 10.17 -0.06 1.65
CA PHE A 166 10.12 -1.18 2.58
C PHE A 166 11.50 -1.84 2.66
N SER A 167 11.94 -2.11 3.87
CA SER A 167 13.16 -2.88 4.16
C SER A 167 12.76 -4.05 5.04
N LEU A 168 12.93 -5.26 4.55
CA LEU A 168 12.40 -6.49 5.12
C LEU A 168 13.52 -7.51 5.28
N VAL A 169 13.48 -8.28 6.36
CA VAL A 169 14.43 -9.37 6.64
C VAL A 169 13.66 -10.63 6.95
N ALA A 170 13.88 -11.67 6.14
CA ALA A 170 13.39 -13.01 6.42
C ALA A 170 14.42 -13.74 7.30
N HIS A 171 13.96 -14.38 8.38
CA HIS A 171 14.83 -15.04 9.34
C HIS A 171 14.18 -16.29 9.96
N ASP A 172 15.02 -17.19 10.48
CA ASP A 172 14.61 -18.39 11.19
C ASP A 172 13.59 -19.22 10.43
N GLY A 173 13.97 -19.61 9.21
CA GLY A 173 13.11 -20.33 8.28
C GLY A 173 13.19 -21.84 8.37
N VAL A 174 12.23 -22.48 7.72
CA VAL A 174 12.22 -23.92 7.45
C VAL A 174 11.95 -24.13 5.98
N GLN A 175 12.84 -24.84 5.30
CA GLN A 175 12.73 -25.21 3.90
C GLN A 175 12.26 -26.66 3.77
N SER A 176 11.32 -26.91 2.88
CA SER A 176 10.77 -28.22 2.54
C SER A 176 10.83 -28.46 1.03
N TYR A 177 10.65 -29.72 0.62
CA TYR A 177 10.79 -30.18 -0.76
C TYR A 177 9.49 -30.89 -1.17
N PRO A 178 8.46 -30.14 -1.60
CA PRO A 178 7.12 -30.67 -1.80
C PRO A 178 6.92 -31.44 -3.11
N ALA A 179 7.98 -31.63 -3.93
CA ALA A 179 7.88 -32.39 -5.18
C ALA A 179 7.44 -33.84 -4.90
N PRO A 180 6.52 -34.41 -5.72
CA PRO A 180 6.06 -35.79 -5.54
C PRO A 180 7.21 -36.80 -5.58
N GLY A 181 7.31 -37.61 -4.54
CA GLY A 181 8.38 -38.63 -4.38
C GLY A 181 9.67 -38.12 -3.78
N ASP A 182 9.80 -36.84 -3.51
CA ASP A 182 10.93 -36.31 -2.72
C ASP A 182 10.75 -36.70 -1.25
N THR A 183 11.77 -37.31 -0.66
CA THR A 183 11.80 -37.72 0.75
C THR A 183 12.84 -36.94 1.56
N THR A 184 13.39 -35.88 1.01
CA THR A 184 14.36 -35.03 1.68
C THR A 184 13.74 -34.40 2.93
N PRO A 185 14.34 -34.57 4.11
CA PRO A 185 13.79 -33.98 5.33
C PRO A 185 13.86 -32.45 5.29
N PRO A 186 12.93 -31.76 5.96
CA PRO A 186 12.96 -30.30 6.06
C PRO A 186 14.29 -29.81 6.64
N LEU A 187 14.79 -28.70 6.08
CA LEU A 187 16.02 -28.03 6.48
C LEU A 187 15.71 -26.78 7.31
N SER A 188 16.31 -26.71 8.51
CA SER A 188 16.25 -25.47 9.31
C SER A 188 17.22 -24.43 8.75
N LEU A 189 16.76 -23.19 8.64
CA LEU A 189 17.49 -22.02 8.15
C LEU A 189 17.58 -20.97 9.28
N PRO A 190 18.45 -21.15 10.28
CA PRO A 190 18.54 -20.27 11.43
C PRO A 190 19.18 -18.93 11.09
N GLY A 191 18.73 -17.87 11.79
CA GLY A 191 19.22 -16.51 11.63
C GLY A 191 18.68 -15.81 10.36
N ASP A 192 19.33 -14.72 9.99
CA ASP A 192 18.92 -13.92 8.84
C ASP A 192 19.24 -14.64 7.53
N GLY A 193 18.21 -14.91 6.73
CA GLY A 193 18.32 -15.64 5.47
C GLY A 193 18.31 -14.74 4.24
N LEU A 194 17.57 -13.64 4.31
CA LEU A 194 17.35 -12.77 3.16
C LEU A 194 17.05 -11.34 3.62
N ASN A 195 17.73 -10.36 3.00
CA ASN A 195 17.41 -8.95 3.11
C ASN A 195 16.73 -8.49 1.81
N PHE A 196 15.62 -7.78 1.92
CA PHE A 196 14.87 -7.29 0.78
C PHE A 196 14.56 -5.81 0.96
N GLU A 197 14.98 -5.00 0.00
CA GLU A 197 14.61 -3.60 -0.10
C GLU A 197 13.71 -3.37 -1.32
N GLN A 198 12.63 -2.63 -1.11
CA GLN A 198 11.69 -2.31 -2.18
C GLN A 198 11.31 -0.84 -2.10
N THR A 199 11.42 -0.15 -3.24
CA THR A 199 11.03 1.25 -3.36
C THR A 199 10.00 1.40 -4.47
N TYR A 200 8.90 2.11 -4.17
CA TYR A 200 7.84 2.47 -5.11
C TYR A 200 7.74 3.98 -5.25
N TRP A 201 7.62 4.44 -6.48
CA TRP A 201 7.22 5.80 -6.85
C TRP A 201 5.88 5.74 -7.58
N HIS A 202 4.83 6.29 -6.99
CA HIS A 202 3.50 6.35 -7.59
C HIS A 202 3.22 7.79 -8.02
N TYR A 203 3.00 8.00 -9.30
CA TYR A 203 2.55 9.28 -9.86
C TYR A 203 1.06 9.16 -10.10
N PHE A 204 0.23 9.78 -9.27
CA PHE A 204 -1.19 9.50 -9.26
C PHE A 204 -2.06 10.68 -9.67
N VAL A 205 -3.23 10.36 -10.23
CA VAL A 205 -4.34 11.27 -10.48
C VAL A 205 -5.63 10.61 -10.02
N GLY A 206 -6.57 11.40 -9.50
CA GLY A 206 -7.79 10.84 -8.96
C GLY A 206 -8.84 11.86 -8.61
N LEU A 207 -9.77 11.44 -7.77
CA LEU A 207 -10.90 12.25 -7.34
C LEU A 207 -11.10 12.06 -5.83
N LYS A 208 -11.26 13.18 -5.11
CA LYS A 208 -11.73 13.24 -3.73
C LYS A 208 -13.18 13.68 -3.71
N ALA A 209 -14.00 13.07 -2.85
CA ALA A 209 -15.39 13.46 -2.60
C ALA A 209 -15.62 13.59 -1.10
N GLY A 210 -16.01 14.77 -0.66
CA GLY A 210 -16.38 15.08 0.72
C GLY A 210 -17.90 15.20 0.87
N PHE A 211 -18.44 14.63 1.95
CA PHE A 211 -19.87 14.67 2.27
C PHE A 211 -20.08 15.15 3.70
N VAL A 212 -20.80 16.26 3.88
CA VAL A 212 -21.22 16.75 5.18
C VAL A 212 -22.44 15.92 5.63
N LEU A 213 -22.25 15.06 6.63
CA LEU A 213 -23.31 14.18 7.17
C LEU A 213 -24.15 14.87 8.27
N GLY A 214 -23.76 16.09 8.68
CA GLY A 214 -24.49 16.86 9.68
C GLY A 214 -24.03 16.61 11.11
N LYS A 215 -24.93 16.77 12.09
CA LYS A 215 -24.68 16.61 13.53
C LYS A 215 -25.62 15.56 14.13
N PRO A 216 -25.49 14.27 13.80
CA PRO A 216 -26.46 13.24 14.23
C PRO A 216 -26.55 13.07 15.74
N PHE A 217 -25.51 13.43 16.50
CA PHE A 217 -25.44 13.27 17.97
C PHE A 217 -25.44 14.57 18.74
N ARG A 218 -25.92 15.68 18.20
CA ARG A 218 -25.91 17.05 18.80
C ARG A 218 -24.55 17.60 19.23
N LEU A 219 -23.52 16.79 19.33
CA LEU A 219 -22.18 17.13 19.86
C LEU A 219 -21.09 17.20 18.80
N ALA A 220 -21.20 16.44 17.71
CA ALA A 220 -20.12 16.30 16.76
C ALA A 220 -20.60 16.57 15.31
N ARG A 221 -19.78 17.31 14.54
CA ARG A 221 -19.94 17.45 13.09
C ARG A 221 -19.25 16.24 12.45
N LEU A 222 -19.99 15.53 11.57
CA LEU A 222 -19.46 14.40 10.83
C LEU A 222 -19.30 14.76 9.36
N ASN A 223 -18.13 14.42 8.81
CA ASN A 223 -17.84 14.47 7.39
C ASN A 223 -17.29 13.13 6.93
N LEU A 224 -17.74 12.65 5.79
CA LEU A 224 -17.18 11.48 5.11
C LEU A 224 -16.36 11.97 3.93
N ASN A 225 -15.09 11.56 3.87
CA ASN A 225 -14.19 11.85 2.76
C ASN A 225 -13.81 10.54 2.08
N LEU A 226 -13.98 10.48 0.77
CA LEU A 226 -13.63 9.37 -0.09
C LEU A 226 -12.57 9.82 -1.09
N GLN A 227 -11.66 8.93 -1.44
CA GLN A 227 -10.70 9.15 -2.54
C GLN A 227 -10.58 7.88 -3.37
N LEU A 228 -10.49 8.07 -4.68
CA LEU A 228 -10.13 7.04 -5.63
C LEU A 228 -9.09 7.62 -6.58
N ASP A 229 -7.96 6.95 -6.72
CA ASP A 229 -6.90 7.36 -7.64
C ASP A 229 -6.29 6.17 -8.38
N TRP A 230 -5.79 6.46 -9.57
CA TRP A 230 -4.94 5.60 -10.37
C TRP A 230 -3.54 6.20 -10.43
N ALA A 231 -2.52 5.36 -10.42
CA ALA A 231 -1.13 5.79 -10.49
C ALA A 231 -0.35 5.00 -11.55
N TYR A 232 0.55 5.68 -12.25
CA TYR A 232 1.71 5.03 -12.84
C TYR A 232 2.73 4.76 -11.73
N VAL A 233 3.36 3.58 -11.76
CA VAL A 233 4.30 3.13 -10.73
C VAL A 233 5.64 2.76 -11.33
N ASP A 234 6.72 3.33 -10.77
CA ASP A 234 8.07 2.84 -10.93
C ASP A 234 8.50 2.12 -9.65
N ALA A 235 9.05 0.92 -9.77
CA ALA A 235 9.51 0.12 -8.65
C ALA A 235 10.94 -0.36 -8.84
N ASN A 236 11.70 -0.33 -7.73
CA ASN A 236 13.04 -0.91 -7.65
C ASN A 236 13.08 -1.86 -6.45
N ASN A 237 13.56 -3.07 -6.68
CA ASN A 237 13.78 -4.07 -5.63
C ASN A 237 15.26 -4.43 -5.60
N GLU A 238 15.76 -4.74 -4.41
CA GLU A 238 17.03 -5.40 -4.18
C GLU A 238 16.82 -6.54 -3.20
N ASP A 239 17.23 -7.73 -3.59
CA ASP A 239 17.14 -8.95 -2.80
C ASP A 239 18.55 -9.49 -2.59
N TYR A 240 18.92 -9.71 -1.32
CA TYR A 240 20.22 -10.16 -0.91
C TYR A 240 20.13 -11.45 -0.10
N HIS A 241 20.44 -12.58 -0.74
CA HIS A 241 20.45 -13.91 -0.10
C HIS A 241 21.70 -14.11 0.73
N LEU A 242 21.56 -14.13 2.05
CA LEU A 242 22.68 -14.25 3.01
C LEU A 242 23.17 -15.69 3.16
N LEU A 243 22.28 -16.67 3.04
CA LEU A 243 22.58 -18.09 3.24
C LEU A 243 23.08 -18.78 1.97
N ARG A 244 22.99 -18.14 0.81
CA ARG A 244 23.51 -18.68 -0.44
C ARG A 244 25.01 -18.38 -0.58
N ALA A 245 25.77 -19.36 -1.08
CA ALA A 245 27.19 -19.17 -1.34
C ALA A 245 27.42 -17.98 -2.28
N GLY A 246 28.40 -17.14 -1.94
CA GLY A 246 28.74 -15.96 -2.71
C GLY A 246 27.84 -14.75 -2.49
N LYS A 247 26.87 -14.84 -1.58
CA LYS A 247 25.94 -13.73 -1.27
C LYS A 247 25.26 -13.20 -2.52
N ARG A 248 24.35 -13.98 -3.08
CA ARG A 248 23.62 -13.63 -4.31
C ARG A 248 22.77 -12.37 -4.12
N ILE A 249 22.93 -11.43 -5.01
CA ILE A 249 22.12 -10.21 -5.08
C ILE A 249 21.29 -10.23 -6.35
N THR A 250 20.02 -9.88 -6.24
CA THR A 250 19.16 -9.61 -7.38
C THR A 250 18.63 -8.18 -7.34
N ASN A 251 18.52 -7.58 -8.50
CA ASN A 251 18.03 -6.21 -8.65
C ASN A 251 16.96 -6.19 -9.73
N GLU A 252 15.76 -5.70 -9.39
CA GLU A 252 14.65 -5.54 -10.31
C GLU A 252 14.33 -4.06 -10.53
N LYS A 253 14.06 -3.73 -11.81
CA LYS A 253 13.49 -2.44 -12.20
C LYS A 253 12.23 -2.70 -12.98
N THR A 254 11.11 -2.32 -12.39
CA THR A 254 9.79 -2.61 -12.96
C THR A 254 8.94 -1.36 -13.02
N SER A 255 7.97 -1.33 -13.94
CA SER A 255 6.98 -0.27 -14.03
C SER A 255 5.60 -0.86 -14.34
N GLY A 256 4.56 -0.12 -13.98
CA GLY A 256 3.19 -0.57 -14.16
C GLY A 256 2.18 0.40 -13.57
N ASP A 257 1.13 -0.12 -12.96
CA ASP A 257 0.04 0.71 -12.47
C ASP A 257 -0.43 0.29 -11.06
N ALA A 258 -1.13 1.22 -10.42
CA ALA A 258 -1.77 1.01 -9.13
C ALA A 258 -3.16 1.65 -9.10
N TRP A 259 -4.03 1.05 -8.28
CA TRP A 259 -5.30 1.62 -7.85
C TRP A 259 -5.29 1.81 -6.34
N HIS A 260 -5.72 2.99 -5.90
CA HIS A 260 -5.87 3.31 -4.50
C HIS A 260 -7.28 3.81 -4.23
N ALA A 261 -7.87 3.34 -3.13
CA ALA A 261 -9.14 3.82 -2.61
C ALA A 261 -9.01 4.08 -1.11
N SER A 262 -9.61 5.18 -0.63
CA SER A 262 -9.70 5.45 0.80
C SER A 262 -11.05 5.99 1.19
N ALA A 263 -11.44 5.72 2.44
CA ALA A 263 -12.61 6.27 3.10
C ALA A 263 -12.20 6.76 4.49
N ASN A 264 -12.57 7.99 4.83
CA ASN A 264 -12.22 8.63 6.09
C ASN A 264 -13.43 9.32 6.70
N LEU A 265 -13.79 8.98 7.92
CA LEU A 265 -14.80 9.64 8.73
C LEU A 265 -14.12 10.65 9.65
N GLN A 266 -14.41 11.93 9.44
CA GLN A 266 -13.94 13.04 10.27
C GLN A 266 -15.01 13.41 11.29
N ILE A 267 -14.62 13.49 12.55
CA ILE A 267 -15.44 13.79 13.71
C ILE A 267 -14.96 15.10 14.31
N GLY A 268 -15.71 16.19 14.21
CA GLY A 268 -15.36 17.48 14.79
C GLY A 268 -15.52 17.48 16.32
N LEU A 269 -14.43 17.43 17.05
CA LEU A 269 -14.41 17.45 18.52
C LEU A 269 -14.57 18.87 19.06
N THR A 270 -13.91 19.84 18.42
CA THR A 270 -14.05 21.28 18.70
C THR A 270 -14.15 22.05 17.39
N GLN A 271 -14.06 23.38 17.42
CA GLN A 271 -14.02 24.19 16.20
C GLN A 271 -12.76 23.94 15.37
N ASN A 272 -11.65 23.61 16.03
CA ASN A 272 -10.33 23.50 15.44
C ASN A 272 -9.75 22.08 15.52
N LEU A 273 -10.31 21.18 16.33
CA LEU A 273 -9.80 19.83 16.56
C LEU A 273 -10.77 18.80 15.98
N ASN A 274 -10.26 17.92 15.14
CA ASN A 274 -10.96 16.80 14.55
C ASN A 274 -10.28 15.48 14.92
N ALA A 275 -11.06 14.43 15.15
CA ALA A 275 -10.58 13.05 15.13
C ALA A 275 -10.98 12.42 13.79
N ASN A 276 -10.12 11.60 13.23
CA ASN A 276 -10.41 10.91 11.97
C ASN A 276 -10.19 9.40 12.16
N ILE A 277 -11.05 8.61 11.53
CA ILE A 277 -10.94 7.15 11.42
C ILE A 277 -11.12 6.82 9.94
N GLY A 278 -10.17 6.10 9.36
CA GLY A 278 -10.20 5.77 7.94
C GLY A 278 -9.73 4.37 7.64
N ALA A 279 -9.99 3.94 6.43
CA ALA A 279 -9.46 2.73 5.83
C ALA A 279 -8.94 3.04 4.43
N GLU A 280 -7.86 2.38 4.04
CA GLU A 280 -7.25 2.52 2.72
C GLU A 280 -6.98 1.15 2.13
N TYR A 281 -7.09 1.06 0.82
CA TYR A 281 -6.69 -0.08 0.01
C TYR A 281 -5.85 0.39 -1.16
N LEU A 282 -4.69 -0.21 -1.34
CA LEU A 282 -3.80 -0.01 -2.47
C LEU A 282 -3.48 -1.36 -3.09
N ARG A 283 -3.63 -1.45 -4.41
CA ARG A 283 -3.17 -2.60 -5.19
C ARG A 283 -2.33 -2.11 -6.35
N LEU A 284 -1.16 -2.71 -6.53
CA LEU A 284 -0.27 -2.41 -7.65
C LEU A 284 0.20 -3.69 -8.33
N THR A 285 0.56 -3.54 -9.61
CA THR A 285 1.24 -4.58 -10.39
C THR A 285 2.21 -3.91 -11.35
N THR A 286 3.46 -4.36 -11.32
CA THR A 286 4.52 -3.86 -12.21
C THR A 286 5.27 -5.04 -12.83
N THR A 287 5.88 -4.82 -14.00
CA THR A 287 6.68 -5.80 -14.73
C THR A 287 7.95 -5.15 -15.25
N GLY A 288 9.01 -5.91 -15.46
CA GLY A 288 10.25 -5.34 -15.97
C GLY A 288 11.45 -6.27 -15.95
N SER A 289 12.62 -5.67 -15.69
CA SER A 289 13.93 -6.31 -15.79
C SER A 289 14.40 -6.89 -14.46
N HIS A 290 15.25 -7.90 -14.59
CA HIS A 290 15.92 -8.58 -13.49
C HIS A 290 17.42 -8.67 -13.78
N ARG A 291 18.24 -8.42 -12.76
CA ARG A 291 19.70 -8.64 -12.79
C ARG A 291 20.10 -9.49 -11.59
N LEU A 292 20.79 -10.59 -11.87
CA LEU A 292 21.33 -11.49 -10.85
C LEU A 292 22.84 -11.37 -10.84
N VAL A 293 23.42 -11.08 -9.68
CA VAL A 293 24.86 -10.95 -9.46
C VAL A 293 25.32 -11.93 -8.38
N ASN A 294 26.37 -12.68 -8.68
CA ASN A 294 27.11 -13.48 -7.72
C ASN A 294 28.60 -13.44 -8.09
N GLU A 295 29.28 -12.38 -7.66
CA GLU A 295 30.66 -12.06 -8.05
C GLU A 295 31.65 -13.20 -7.81
N PRO A 296 31.65 -13.91 -6.64
CA PRO A 296 32.58 -15.01 -6.41
C PRO A 296 32.49 -16.17 -7.41
N PHE A 297 31.34 -16.31 -8.08
CA PHE A 297 31.14 -17.32 -9.12
C PHE A 297 31.18 -16.75 -10.54
N GLY A 298 31.52 -15.45 -10.70
CA GLY A 298 31.57 -14.81 -11.99
C GLY A 298 30.19 -14.70 -12.67
N ILE A 299 29.12 -14.69 -11.89
CA ILE A 299 27.73 -14.60 -12.40
C ILE A 299 27.31 -13.14 -12.41
N ASP A 300 26.93 -12.64 -13.60
CA ASP A 300 26.25 -11.35 -13.80
C ASP A 300 25.33 -11.49 -15.01
N PHE A 301 24.05 -11.72 -14.76
CA PHE A 301 23.04 -11.89 -15.78
C PHE A 301 21.98 -10.80 -15.67
N SER A 302 21.55 -10.26 -16.83
CA SER A 302 20.48 -9.28 -16.92
C SER A 302 19.44 -9.74 -17.93
N PHE A 303 18.17 -9.63 -17.54
CA PHE A 303 17.01 -9.91 -18.37
C PHE A 303 16.17 -8.65 -18.47
N THR A 304 15.66 -8.32 -19.65
CA THR A 304 14.84 -7.12 -19.87
C THR A 304 13.37 -7.32 -19.49
N ASN A 305 12.95 -8.55 -19.24
CA ASN A 305 11.58 -8.94 -18.91
C ASN A 305 11.57 -10.20 -18.03
N GLY A 306 10.39 -10.70 -17.71
CA GLY A 306 10.23 -11.95 -16.95
C GLY A 306 10.11 -11.73 -15.44
N VAL A 307 10.06 -10.48 -14.98
CA VAL A 307 9.78 -10.13 -13.58
C VAL A 307 8.40 -9.52 -13.46
N LYS A 308 7.67 -9.93 -12.44
CA LYS A 308 6.42 -9.34 -12.01
C LYS A 308 6.48 -9.05 -10.52
N VAL A 309 6.10 -7.83 -10.15
CA VAL A 309 5.98 -7.38 -8.78
C VAL A 309 4.54 -6.96 -8.54
N TRP A 310 3.96 -7.37 -7.41
CA TRP A 310 2.63 -6.91 -7.00
C TRP A 310 2.59 -6.69 -5.50
N SER A 311 1.73 -5.77 -5.08
CA SER A 311 1.49 -5.52 -3.67
C SER A 311 0.01 -5.23 -3.45
N GLU A 312 -0.53 -5.79 -2.37
CA GLU A 312 -1.85 -5.44 -1.85
C GLU A 312 -1.67 -4.92 -0.42
N GLN A 313 -2.15 -3.71 -0.19
CA GLN A 313 -1.98 -3.02 1.09
C GLN A 313 -3.35 -2.59 1.59
N MET A 314 -3.75 -3.12 2.75
CA MET A 314 -4.95 -2.70 3.48
C MET A 314 -4.51 -2.10 4.80
N ASN A 315 -5.06 -0.95 5.16
CA ASN A 315 -4.80 -0.37 6.46
C ASN A 315 -6.02 0.32 7.06
N ILE A 316 -6.02 0.39 8.38
CA ILE A 316 -6.90 1.27 9.16
C ILE A 316 -6.03 2.40 9.69
N MET A 317 -6.55 3.62 9.58
CA MET A 317 -5.88 4.84 10.02
C MET A 317 -6.70 5.53 11.10
N MET A 318 -6.02 6.08 12.10
CA MET A 318 -6.58 7.01 13.08
C MET A 318 -5.71 8.26 13.13
N SER A 319 -6.33 9.43 13.27
CA SER A 319 -5.59 10.68 13.43
C SER A 319 -6.30 11.70 14.28
N LEU A 320 -5.51 12.62 14.85
CA LEU A 320 -5.96 13.86 15.45
C LEU A 320 -5.44 15.02 14.60
N GLU A 321 -6.34 15.84 14.11
CA GLU A 321 -6.05 16.98 13.23
C GLU A 321 -6.43 18.28 13.91
N TYR A 322 -5.51 19.23 13.94
CA TYR A 322 -5.72 20.59 14.40
C TYR A 322 -5.62 21.60 13.25
N THR A 323 -6.64 22.45 13.11
CA THR A 323 -6.73 23.49 12.07
C THR A 323 -6.57 24.88 12.67
N PHE A 324 -5.73 25.74 12.08
CA PHE A 324 -5.44 27.10 12.54
C PHE A 324 -5.28 28.11 11.38
#